data_af86eb28ed17c2ade6fc75314554b08a
#
_entry.id   af86eb28ed17c2ade6fc75314554b08a
#
_cell.length_a   1.000
_cell.length_b   1.000
_cell.length_c   1.000
_cell.angle_alpha   90.00
_cell.angle_beta   90.00
_cell.angle_gamma   90.00
#
_symmetry.space_group_name_H-M   'P 1'
#
loop_
_entity.id
_entity.type
_entity.pdbx_description
1 polymer ?
#
loop_
_entity_poly.entity_id
_entity_poly.type
_entity_poly.pdbx_seq_one_letter_code
_entity_poly.pdbx_strand_id
1 'polypeptide(L)'
;MLTPQELKKSPLFQDIGYENYQQMLDCFQAVQRSYRVDEVIYDFSGPAGNAVGVVERGEASLIRIDEEGVATVLEELGPGGVFGKSLAFSTSGRDSLEVVCRTACDVVFIDYPHILKRCERACTHHSLLVQNMLRLISDKAQALSERVDVLSRRSIREKLLCYFNQLAEKEGSRTFQL
;
A
#
# COMPACT_ATOMS: atom_id res chain seq x y z
N MET A 1 12.15 -12.01 4.14
CA MET A 1 12.33 -11.79 2.69
C MET A 1 11.17 -12.37 1.92
N LEU A 2 10.67 -11.61 0.94
CA LEU A 2 9.65 -12.10 0.02
C LEU A 2 10.17 -13.34 -0.75
N THR A 3 9.33 -14.32 -0.90
CA THR A 3 9.57 -15.43 -1.84
C THR A 3 9.44 -14.92 -3.29
N PRO A 4 9.98 -15.65 -4.29
CA PRO A 4 9.81 -15.26 -5.70
C PRO A 4 8.35 -15.13 -6.14
N GLN A 5 7.44 -15.89 -5.51
CA GLN A 5 6.00 -15.82 -5.80
C GLN A 5 5.34 -14.59 -5.16
N GLU A 6 5.71 -14.25 -3.94
CA GLU A 6 5.22 -13.06 -3.24
C GLU A 6 5.76 -11.78 -3.87
N LEU A 7 7.03 -11.78 -4.31
CA LEU A 7 7.62 -10.67 -5.04
C LEU A 7 6.81 -10.33 -6.29
N LYS A 8 6.40 -11.36 -7.05
CA LYS A 8 5.57 -11.16 -8.25
C LYS A 8 4.18 -10.60 -7.96
N LYS A 9 3.66 -10.82 -6.74
CA LYS A 9 2.36 -10.27 -6.31
C LYS A 9 2.46 -8.83 -5.84
N SER A 10 3.66 -8.38 -5.43
CA SER A 10 3.84 -7.01 -4.99
C SER A 10 3.80 -6.04 -6.16
N PRO A 11 2.84 -5.11 -6.19
CA PRO A 11 2.74 -4.15 -7.29
C PRO A 11 3.97 -3.22 -7.37
N LEU A 12 4.67 -3.00 -6.26
CA LEU A 12 5.89 -2.19 -6.23
C LEU A 12 7.07 -2.86 -6.95
N PHE A 13 7.14 -4.19 -6.91
CA PHE A 13 8.23 -4.97 -7.50
C PHE A 13 7.84 -5.66 -8.80
N GLN A 14 6.77 -5.23 -9.44
CA GLN A 14 6.34 -5.79 -10.72
C GLN A 14 7.47 -5.69 -11.75
N ASP A 15 7.69 -6.75 -12.51
CA ASP A 15 8.74 -6.90 -13.54
C ASP A 15 10.18 -6.82 -12.99
N ILE A 16 10.37 -6.85 -11.67
CA ILE A 16 11.68 -6.95 -11.03
C ILE A 16 11.94 -8.43 -10.70
N GLY A 17 13.00 -8.98 -11.30
CA GLY A 17 13.40 -10.38 -11.04
C GLY A 17 13.92 -10.57 -9.61
N TYR A 18 13.69 -11.76 -9.05
CA TYR A 18 14.12 -12.08 -7.68
C TYR A 18 15.63 -11.90 -7.43
N GLU A 19 16.46 -12.22 -8.40
CA GLU A 19 17.93 -12.01 -8.33
C GLU A 19 18.27 -10.52 -8.17
N ASN A 20 17.47 -9.65 -8.77
CA ASN A 20 17.66 -8.22 -8.73
C ASN A 20 17.10 -7.60 -7.44
N TYR A 21 16.18 -8.28 -6.76
CA TYR A 21 15.55 -7.79 -5.53
C TYR A 21 16.57 -7.54 -4.42
N GLN A 22 17.49 -8.46 -4.19
CA GLN A 22 18.55 -8.31 -3.19
C GLN A 22 19.47 -7.12 -3.50
N GLN A 23 19.95 -7.05 -4.74
CA GLN A 23 20.79 -5.94 -5.18
C GLN A 23 20.08 -4.60 -5.11
N MET A 24 18.78 -4.63 -5.32
CA MET A 24 17.92 -3.44 -5.22
C MET A 24 17.78 -2.98 -3.76
N LEU A 25 17.56 -3.88 -2.81
CA LEU A 25 17.51 -3.53 -1.38
C LEU A 25 18.79 -2.84 -0.93
N ASP A 26 19.94 -3.34 -1.34
CA ASP A 26 21.24 -2.72 -1.05
C ASP A 26 21.38 -1.35 -1.72
N CYS A 27 20.96 -1.23 -2.97
CA CYS A 27 21.02 0.03 -3.73
C CYS A 27 20.17 1.14 -3.11
N PHE A 28 18.99 0.78 -2.60
CA PHE A 28 18.08 1.71 -1.94
C PHE A 28 18.35 1.87 -0.44
N GLN A 29 19.36 1.21 0.10
CA GLN A 29 19.66 1.19 1.54
C GLN A 29 18.42 0.82 2.36
N ALA A 30 17.70 -0.19 1.88
CA ALA A 30 16.48 -0.65 2.52
C ALA A 30 16.76 -1.22 3.91
N VAL A 31 15.88 -0.91 4.85
CA VAL A 31 15.97 -1.37 6.24
C VAL A 31 14.88 -2.38 6.51
N GLN A 32 15.28 -3.58 6.93
CA GLN A 32 14.34 -4.62 7.38
C GLN A 32 14.08 -4.48 8.89
N ARG A 33 12.80 -4.65 9.28
CA ARG A 33 12.37 -4.66 10.68
C ARG A 33 11.33 -5.75 10.89
N SER A 34 11.39 -6.39 12.07
CA SER A 34 10.39 -7.37 12.51
C SER A 34 9.52 -6.77 13.61
N TYR A 35 8.23 -7.06 13.55
CA TYR A 35 7.21 -6.57 14.47
C TYR A 35 6.39 -7.72 15.02
N ARG A 36 5.93 -7.58 16.24
CA ARG A 36 5.03 -8.52 16.90
C ARG A 36 3.58 -8.20 16.59
N VAL A 37 2.71 -9.12 16.92
CA VAL A 37 1.25 -8.89 16.88
C VAL A 37 0.90 -7.63 17.67
N ASP A 38 -0.02 -6.84 17.15
CA ASP A 38 -0.53 -5.58 17.71
C ASP A 38 0.52 -4.44 17.82
N GLU A 39 1.76 -4.62 17.35
CA GLU A 39 2.72 -3.52 17.25
C GLU A 39 2.36 -2.59 16.08
N VAL A 40 2.52 -1.28 16.32
CA VAL A 40 2.39 -0.25 15.28
C VAL A 40 3.65 -0.28 14.42
N ILE A 41 3.46 -0.61 13.15
CA ILE A 41 4.54 -0.63 12.13
C ILE A 41 4.85 0.79 11.67
N TYR A 42 3.80 1.58 11.43
CA TYR A 42 3.92 2.91 10.86
C TYR A 42 2.82 3.84 11.37
N ASP A 43 3.22 4.97 11.91
CA ASP A 43 2.33 6.07 12.32
C ASP A 43 2.47 7.22 11.33
N PHE A 44 1.37 7.58 10.65
CA PHE A 44 1.35 8.64 9.65
C PHE A 44 1.40 10.04 10.23
N SER A 45 1.06 10.22 11.51
CA SER A 45 1.15 11.49 12.23
C SER A 45 2.53 11.70 12.86
N GLY A 46 3.27 10.62 13.06
CA GLY A 46 4.59 10.63 13.69
C GLY A 46 5.69 11.23 12.82
N PRO A 47 6.88 11.43 13.41
CA PRO A 47 8.08 11.87 12.69
C PRO A 47 8.65 10.79 11.76
N ALA A 48 7.96 9.65 11.64
CA ALA A 48 8.34 8.59 10.72
C ALA A 48 8.56 9.19 9.33
N GLY A 49 9.79 9.07 8.84
CA GLY A 49 10.25 9.71 7.62
C GLY A 49 9.40 9.38 6.38
N ASN A 50 9.75 9.96 5.26
CA ASN A 50 9.14 9.67 3.97
C ASN A 50 9.57 8.27 3.46
N ALA A 51 9.27 7.23 4.22
CA ALA A 51 9.57 5.85 3.83
C ALA A 51 8.35 5.16 3.23
N VAL A 52 8.61 4.28 2.28
CA VAL A 52 7.67 3.28 1.78
C VAL A 52 7.96 1.97 2.50
N GLY A 53 6.94 1.39 3.11
CA GLY A 53 7.00 0.08 3.74
C GLY A 53 6.40 -0.99 2.83
N VAL A 54 7.02 -2.17 2.81
CA VAL A 54 6.53 -3.35 2.11
C VAL A 54 6.48 -4.51 3.09
N VAL A 55 5.33 -5.12 3.25
CA VAL A 55 5.17 -6.31 4.08
C VAL A 55 5.83 -7.49 3.36
N GLU A 56 6.86 -8.07 3.96
CA GLU A 56 7.52 -9.28 3.42
C GLU A 56 6.88 -10.56 3.95
N ARG A 57 6.44 -10.53 5.18
CA ARG A 57 5.81 -11.68 5.85
C ARG A 57 4.79 -11.19 6.87
N GLY A 58 3.76 -11.98 7.10
CA GLY A 58 2.69 -11.67 8.04
C GLY A 58 1.59 -10.85 7.41
N GLU A 59 0.68 -10.39 8.24
CA GLU A 59 -0.48 -9.59 7.87
C GLU A 59 -0.54 -8.34 8.73
N ALA A 60 -0.83 -7.22 8.12
CA ALA A 60 -1.01 -5.93 8.78
C ALA A 60 -2.29 -5.26 8.28
N SER A 61 -2.81 -4.31 9.03
CA SER A 61 -3.95 -3.50 8.62
C SER A 61 -3.59 -2.02 8.66
N LEU A 62 -3.95 -1.29 7.62
CA LEU A 62 -4.03 0.17 7.67
C LEU A 62 -5.34 0.53 8.35
N ILE A 63 -5.25 1.19 9.50
CA ILE A 63 -6.41 1.60 10.29
C ILE A 63 -6.48 3.11 10.43
N ARG A 64 -7.69 3.63 10.51
CA ARG A 64 -7.99 4.99 10.97
C ARG A 64 -8.56 4.90 12.37
N ILE A 65 -8.06 5.73 13.26
CA ILE A 65 -8.56 5.89 14.63
C ILE A 65 -9.17 7.28 14.72
N ASP A 66 -10.45 7.36 15.06
CA ASP A 66 -11.17 8.63 15.23
C ASP A 66 -10.94 9.26 16.62
N GLU A 67 -11.56 10.42 16.85
CA GLU A 67 -11.44 11.15 18.11
C GLU A 67 -11.99 10.38 19.33
N GLU A 68 -12.94 9.46 19.13
CA GLU A 68 -13.48 8.59 20.16
C GLU A 68 -12.60 7.34 20.40
N GLY A 69 -11.54 7.15 19.64
CA GLY A 69 -10.66 5.99 19.71
C GLY A 69 -11.17 4.76 18.98
N VAL A 70 -12.19 4.91 18.13
CA VAL A 70 -12.72 3.79 17.34
C VAL A 70 -11.85 3.54 16.12
N ALA A 71 -11.34 2.33 16.02
CA ALA A 71 -10.51 1.90 14.90
C ALA A 71 -11.37 1.38 13.73
N THR A 72 -11.13 1.91 12.54
CA THR A 72 -11.74 1.45 11.28
C THR A 72 -10.64 0.92 10.36
N VAL A 73 -10.76 -0.32 9.91
CA VAL A 73 -9.84 -0.91 8.93
C VAL A 73 -10.13 -0.31 7.55
N LEU A 74 -9.12 0.29 6.95
CA LEU A 74 -9.19 0.89 5.62
C LEU A 74 -8.66 -0.04 4.53
N GLU A 75 -7.59 -0.79 4.87
CA GLU A 75 -6.91 -1.69 3.93
C GLU A 75 -6.23 -2.83 4.70
N GLU A 76 -6.35 -4.06 4.19
CA GLU A 76 -5.58 -5.22 4.68
C GLU A 76 -4.32 -5.39 3.83
N LEU A 77 -3.20 -5.62 4.50
CA LEU A 77 -1.87 -5.68 3.90
C LEU A 77 -1.25 -7.06 4.19
N GLY A 78 -1.27 -7.94 3.22
CA GLY A 78 -0.53 -9.20 3.24
C GLY A 78 0.86 -9.08 2.64
N PRO A 79 1.57 -10.21 2.43
CA PRO A 79 2.88 -10.24 1.78
C PRO A 79 2.85 -9.56 0.39
N GLY A 80 3.76 -8.62 0.17
CA GLY A 80 3.80 -7.75 -1.01
C GLY A 80 2.97 -6.47 -0.87
N GLY A 81 2.17 -6.32 0.18
CA GLY A 81 1.40 -5.10 0.47
C GLY A 81 2.31 -3.90 0.72
N VAL A 82 1.92 -2.74 0.18
CA VAL A 82 2.72 -1.51 0.18
C VAL A 82 1.98 -0.39 0.89
N PHE A 83 2.68 0.30 1.78
CA PHE A 83 2.15 1.45 2.52
C PHE A 83 3.19 2.58 2.64
N GLY A 84 2.74 3.77 3.01
CA GLY A 84 3.59 4.96 3.20
C GLY A 84 2.82 6.25 2.99
N LYS A 85 3.37 7.39 3.45
CA LYS A 85 2.68 8.70 3.40
C LYS A 85 2.18 9.08 2.01
N SER A 86 2.90 8.71 0.96
CA SER A 86 2.50 9.02 -0.42
C SER A 86 1.41 8.11 -0.98
N LEU A 87 1.11 7.03 -0.27
CA LEU A 87 0.13 6.02 -0.66
C LEU A 87 -1.11 6.04 0.23
N ALA A 88 -1.08 6.83 1.30
CA ALA A 88 -2.17 6.90 2.25
C ALA A 88 -3.13 8.05 1.95
N PHE A 89 -4.34 7.87 2.46
CA PHE A 89 -5.33 8.93 2.51
C PHE A 89 -4.87 10.00 3.51
N SER A 90 -5.13 11.26 3.20
CA SER A 90 -4.99 12.33 4.18
C SER A 90 -6.10 12.18 5.22
N THR A 91 -5.74 12.24 6.50
CA THR A 91 -6.72 12.41 7.56
C THR A 91 -7.02 13.89 7.73
N SER A 92 -8.28 14.23 7.87
CA SER A 92 -8.70 15.57 8.26
C SER A 92 -8.75 15.67 9.77
N GLY A 93 -8.01 16.59 10.34
CA GLY A 93 -8.20 17.01 11.72
C GLY A 93 -7.53 16.11 12.76
N ARG A 94 -8.32 15.45 13.60
CA ARG A 94 -7.87 14.75 14.81
C ARG A 94 -7.76 13.24 14.68
N ASP A 95 -8.16 12.70 13.53
CA ASP A 95 -8.02 11.26 13.26
C ASP A 95 -6.55 10.90 13.07
N SER A 96 -6.12 9.74 13.55
CA SER A 96 -4.82 9.16 13.24
C SER A 96 -4.93 8.03 12.23
N LEU A 97 -3.84 7.83 11.46
CA LEU A 97 -3.66 6.67 10.58
C LEU A 97 -2.46 5.88 11.06
N GLU A 98 -2.64 4.58 11.15
CA GLU A 98 -1.58 3.67 11.57
C GLU A 98 -1.61 2.39 10.73
N VAL A 99 -0.43 1.78 10.55
CA VAL A 99 -0.32 0.39 10.10
C VAL A 99 0.03 -0.46 11.30
N VAL A 100 -0.83 -1.43 11.60
CA VAL A 100 -0.72 -2.29 12.79
C VAL A 100 -0.60 -3.74 12.37
N CYS A 101 0.29 -4.50 13.02
CA CYS A 101 0.43 -5.93 12.82
C CYS A 101 -0.82 -6.69 13.26
N ARG A 102 -1.32 -7.57 12.40
CA ARG A 102 -2.36 -8.57 12.74
C ARG A 102 -1.75 -9.91 13.12
N THR A 103 -0.62 -10.23 12.51
CA THR A 103 0.25 -11.35 12.85
C THR A 103 1.68 -10.84 13.00
N ALA A 104 2.65 -11.66 13.41
CA ALA A 104 4.04 -11.24 13.40
C ALA A 104 4.48 -10.88 11.95
N CYS A 105 5.01 -9.68 11.77
CA CYS A 105 5.38 -9.14 10.46
C CYS A 105 6.87 -8.90 10.31
N ASP A 106 7.38 -9.18 9.10
CA ASP A 106 8.65 -8.63 8.62
C ASP A 106 8.36 -7.59 7.54
N VAL A 107 8.97 -6.42 7.66
CA VAL A 107 8.70 -5.27 6.79
C VAL A 107 10.02 -4.68 6.30
N VAL A 108 10.07 -4.36 5.02
CA VAL A 108 11.15 -3.59 4.40
C VAL A 108 10.73 -2.15 4.26
N PHE A 109 11.59 -1.23 4.68
CA PHE A 109 11.43 0.20 4.50
C PHE A 109 12.44 0.72 3.50
N ILE A 110 11.97 1.54 2.55
CA ILE A 110 12.79 2.24 1.57
C ILE A 110 12.47 3.73 1.69
N ASP A 111 13.48 4.53 1.97
CA ASP A 111 13.30 5.98 2.06
C ASP A 111 13.06 6.60 0.68
N TYR A 112 12.09 7.52 0.59
CA TYR A 112 11.73 8.22 -0.64
C TYR A 112 12.90 8.90 -1.36
N PRO A 113 13.81 9.61 -0.65
CA PRO A 113 14.99 10.18 -1.27
C PRO A 113 15.84 9.16 -2.01
N HIS A 114 15.91 7.92 -1.52
CA HIS A 114 16.68 6.85 -2.17
C HIS A 114 15.97 6.33 -3.41
N ILE A 115 14.63 6.33 -3.44
CA ILE A 115 13.85 5.96 -4.64
C ILE A 115 14.01 7.01 -5.74
N LEU A 116 14.00 8.29 -5.37
CA LEU A 116 14.06 9.41 -6.33
C LEU A 116 15.48 9.78 -6.75
N LYS A 117 16.50 9.40 -5.98
CA LYS A 117 17.89 9.71 -6.28
C LYS A 117 18.33 8.94 -7.53
N ARG A 118 18.94 9.66 -8.48
CA ARG A 118 19.49 9.03 -9.68
C ARG A 118 20.58 8.02 -9.28
N CYS A 119 20.42 6.77 -9.70
CA CYS A 119 21.38 5.72 -9.42
C CYS A 119 22.65 5.97 -10.22
N GLU A 120 23.81 6.08 -9.55
CA GLU A 120 25.13 6.26 -10.18
C GLU A 120 25.50 5.06 -11.08
N ARG A 121 24.96 3.88 -10.78
CA ARG A 121 25.17 2.64 -11.54
C ARG A 121 24.22 2.48 -12.72
N ALA A 122 23.32 3.47 -12.98
CA ALA A 122 22.31 3.43 -14.03
C ALA A 122 21.53 2.11 -14.10
N CYS A 123 21.20 1.53 -12.94
CA CYS A 123 20.52 0.24 -12.88
C CYS A 123 19.07 0.35 -13.40
N THR A 124 18.64 -0.63 -14.18
CA THR A 124 17.30 -0.70 -14.75
C THR A 124 16.21 -0.83 -13.67
N HIS A 125 16.55 -1.41 -12.51
CA HIS A 125 15.62 -1.62 -11.40
C HIS A 125 15.13 -0.29 -10.79
N HIS A 126 15.95 0.76 -10.83
CA HIS A 126 15.58 2.07 -10.31
C HIS A 126 14.43 2.68 -11.09
N SER A 127 14.52 2.66 -12.42
CA SER A 127 13.45 3.18 -13.28
C SER A 127 12.17 2.35 -13.16
N LEU A 128 12.29 1.02 -13.06
CA LEU A 128 11.14 0.13 -12.85
C LEU A 128 10.45 0.41 -11.51
N LEU A 129 11.21 0.57 -10.42
CA LEU A 129 10.63 0.88 -9.12
C LEU A 129 9.87 2.21 -9.13
N VAL A 130 10.45 3.25 -9.75
CA VAL A 130 9.79 4.55 -9.89
C VAL A 130 8.52 4.44 -10.75
N GLN A 131 8.55 3.71 -11.85
CA GLN A 131 7.36 3.47 -12.68
C GLN A 131 6.28 2.71 -11.92
N ASN A 132 6.64 1.67 -11.19
CA ASN A 132 5.71 0.90 -10.37
C ASN A 132 5.10 1.75 -9.26
N MET A 133 5.89 2.63 -8.63
CA MET A 133 5.40 3.58 -7.63
C MET A 133 4.38 4.55 -8.21
N LEU A 134 4.65 5.12 -9.40
CA LEU A 134 3.69 6.00 -10.09
C LEU A 134 2.41 5.25 -10.43
N ARG A 135 2.50 3.99 -10.90
CA ARG A 135 1.34 3.15 -11.16
C ARG A 135 0.53 2.92 -9.89
N LEU A 136 1.18 2.54 -8.78
CA LEU A 136 0.52 2.37 -7.47
C LEU A 136 -0.24 3.61 -7.01
N ILE A 137 0.37 4.79 -7.13
CA ILE A 137 -0.27 6.07 -6.78
C ILE A 137 -1.48 6.31 -7.69
N SER A 138 -1.34 6.07 -8.99
CA SER A 138 -2.43 6.22 -9.97
C SER A 138 -3.59 5.27 -9.66
N ASP A 139 -3.31 3.99 -9.38
CA ASP A 139 -4.34 2.99 -9.07
C ASP A 139 -5.08 3.34 -7.77
N LYS A 140 -4.37 3.80 -6.75
CA LYS A 140 -5.00 4.27 -5.50
C LYS A 140 -5.84 5.54 -5.72
N ALA A 141 -5.37 6.47 -6.54
CA ALA A 141 -6.14 7.68 -6.89
C ALA A 141 -7.41 7.32 -7.67
N GLN A 142 -7.34 6.37 -8.60
CA GLN A 142 -8.50 5.88 -9.33
C GLN A 142 -9.49 5.18 -8.41
N ALA A 143 -9.04 4.29 -7.52
CA ALA A 143 -9.91 3.63 -6.55
C ALA A 143 -10.61 4.62 -5.61
N LEU A 144 -9.91 5.70 -5.24
CA LEU A 144 -10.51 6.79 -4.45
C LEU A 144 -11.59 7.53 -5.26
N SER A 145 -11.32 7.85 -6.53
CA SER A 145 -12.28 8.50 -7.44
C SER A 145 -13.55 7.66 -7.61
N GLU A 146 -13.41 6.34 -7.78
CA GLU A 146 -14.54 5.41 -7.86
C GLU A 146 -15.37 5.41 -6.58
N ARG A 147 -14.73 5.41 -5.40
CA ARG A 147 -15.43 5.53 -4.10
C ARG A 147 -16.18 6.86 -3.97
N VAL A 148 -15.56 7.96 -4.39
CA VAL A 148 -16.21 9.28 -4.39
C VAL A 148 -17.41 9.28 -5.32
N ASP A 149 -17.33 8.67 -6.50
CA ASP A 149 -18.47 8.56 -7.42
C ASP A 149 -19.64 7.82 -6.78
N VAL A 150 -19.40 6.69 -6.13
CA VAL A 150 -20.45 5.96 -5.40
C VAL A 150 -21.04 6.81 -4.26
N LEU A 151 -20.18 7.41 -3.44
CA LEU A 151 -20.63 8.14 -2.24
C LEU A 151 -21.36 9.44 -2.59
N SER A 152 -21.08 10.05 -3.73
CA SER A 152 -21.72 11.29 -4.21
C SER A 152 -23.16 11.08 -4.71
N ARG A 153 -23.60 9.84 -4.95
CA ARG A 153 -24.98 9.54 -5.35
C ARG A 153 -25.96 9.93 -4.24
N ARG A 154 -27.13 10.46 -4.63
CA ARG A 154 -28.07 11.03 -3.68
C ARG A 154 -28.81 10.00 -2.84
N SER A 155 -29.15 8.84 -3.40
CA SER A 155 -29.92 7.81 -2.72
C SER A 155 -29.09 6.53 -2.51
N ILE A 156 -29.44 5.73 -1.49
CA ILE A 156 -28.84 4.41 -1.24
C ILE A 156 -29.01 3.51 -2.46
N ARG A 157 -30.16 3.55 -3.13
CA ARG A 157 -30.40 2.78 -4.36
C ARG A 157 -29.39 3.14 -5.46
N GLU A 158 -29.17 4.43 -5.69
CA GLU A 158 -28.20 4.89 -6.70
C GLU A 158 -26.76 4.52 -6.32
N LYS A 159 -26.40 4.61 -5.03
CA LYS A 159 -25.10 4.16 -4.52
C LYS A 159 -24.86 2.69 -4.80
N LEU A 160 -25.85 1.84 -4.47
CA LEU A 160 -25.75 0.40 -4.72
C LEU A 160 -25.67 0.08 -6.21
N LEU A 161 -26.48 0.72 -7.04
CA LEU A 161 -26.42 0.51 -8.50
C LEU A 161 -25.06 0.93 -9.08
N CYS A 162 -24.54 2.08 -8.65
CA CYS A 162 -23.21 2.55 -9.07
C CYS A 162 -22.12 1.57 -8.66
N TYR A 163 -22.13 1.11 -7.40
CA TYR A 163 -21.18 0.14 -6.89
C TYR A 163 -21.23 -1.20 -7.64
N PHE A 164 -22.42 -1.75 -7.87
CA PHE A 164 -22.57 -3.01 -8.59
C PHE A 164 -22.18 -2.89 -10.07
N ASN A 165 -22.42 -1.73 -10.70
CA ASN A 165 -21.93 -1.51 -12.07
C ASN A 165 -20.39 -1.48 -12.11
N GLN A 166 -19.74 -0.81 -11.17
CA GLN A 166 -18.28 -0.79 -11.08
C GLN A 166 -17.71 -2.21 -10.84
N LEU A 167 -18.35 -3.01 -9.97
CA LEU A 167 -17.98 -4.40 -9.78
C LEU A 167 -18.13 -5.23 -11.05
N ALA A 168 -19.27 -5.09 -11.74
CA ALA A 168 -19.53 -5.82 -12.99
C ALA A 168 -18.51 -5.47 -14.08
N GLU A 169 -18.06 -4.22 -14.16
CA GLU A 169 -17.02 -3.80 -15.09
C GLU A 169 -15.66 -4.41 -14.73
N LYS A 170 -15.30 -4.42 -13.44
CA LYS A 170 -14.03 -5.00 -12.95
C LYS A 170 -13.97 -6.52 -13.17
N GLU A 171 -15.03 -7.23 -12.87
CA GLU A 171 -15.10 -8.69 -12.99
C GLU A 171 -15.40 -9.16 -14.43
N GLY A 172 -15.78 -8.24 -15.32
CA GLY A 172 -16.23 -8.59 -16.67
C GLY A 172 -17.50 -9.45 -16.68
N SER A 173 -18.23 -9.47 -15.56
CA SER A 173 -19.41 -10.32 -15.32
C SER A 173 -20.46 -9.55 -14.53
N ARG A 174 -21.73 -9.83 -14.82
CA ARG A 174 -22.86 -9.33 -14.02
C ARG A 174 -23.25 -10.26 -12.88
N THR A 175 -22.55 -11.40 -12.74
CA THR A 175 -22.75 -12.37 -11.67
C THR A 175 -21.47 -12.45 -10.86
N PHE A 176 -21.52 -12.03 -9.60
CA PHE A 176 -20.40 -12.04 -8.67
C PHE A 176 -20.89 -12.39 -7.26
N GLN A 177 -19.97 -12.93 -6.44
CA GLN A 177 -20.22 -13.16 -5.01
C GLN A 177 -19.76 -11.92 -4.23
N LEU A 178 -20.58 -11.52 -3.26
CA LEU A 178 -20.30 -10.42 -2.33
C LEU A 178 -19.50 -10.94 -1.14
#